data_634c8df5c277c1a00d5baedda6671284
#
_entry.id   634c8df5c277c1a00d5baedda6671284
#
_cell.length_a   1.000
_cell.length_b   1.000
_cell.length_c   1.000
_cell.angle_alpha   90.00
_cell.angle_beta   90.00
_cell.angle_gamma   90.00
#
_symmetry.space_group_name_H-M   'P 1'
#
loop_
_entity.id
_entity.type
_entity.pdbx_description
1 polymer ?
#
loop_
_entity_poly.entity_id
_entity_poly.type
_entity_poly.pdbx_seq_one_letter_code
_entity_poly.pdbx_strand_id
1 'polypeptide(L)'
;MAYDKKLLAAARRELERERTAHTEELEARRREIYTREPRIRAIDRELSTTAASVLRAAMESGGDPTAAIEKLRDRNLGLQEERGDLTDKPLCSKCGDTGYAGSATCECVKARYAKLLKEQLSSVLPIADQNFSKFDMSFYSTRPDGRSGISPRENMEYNLGECKAYAAKFGKDSPNLL
;
A
#
# COMPACT_ATOMS: atom_id res chain seq x y z
N MET A 1 -3.42 -12.64 15.85
CA MET A 1 -4.38 -13.22 14.88
C MET A 1 -3.60 -14.07 13.90
N ALA A 2 -4.05 -15.31 13.65
CA ALA A 2 -3.51 -16.12 12.58
C ALA A 2 -4.21 -15.71 11.27
N TYR A 3 -3.43 -15.38 10.23
CA TYR A 3 -3.96 -15.11 8.89
C TYR A 3 -4.37 -16.42 8.21
N ASP A 4 -5.45 -16.39 7.43
CA ASP A 4 -5.72 -17.47 6.48
C ASP A 4 -4.58 -17.52 5.44
N LYS A 5 -3.94 -18.68 5.32
CA LYS A 5 -2.74 -18.85 4.47
C LYS A 5 -3.05 -18.65 2.98
N LYS A 6 -4.24 -19.07 2.52
CA LYS A 6 -4.64 -18.95 1.11
C LYS A 6 -4.91 -17.51 0.74
N LEU A 7 -5.64 -16.78 1.60
CA LEU A 7 -5.92 -15.35 1.40
C LEU A 7 -4.65 -14.50 1.50
N LEU A 8 -3.75 -14.82 2.44
CA LEU A 8 -2.48 -14.10 2.55
C LEU A 8 -1.60 -14.31 1.30
N ALA A 9 -1.56 -15.54 0.78
CA ALA A 9 -0.85 -15.84 -0.46
C ALA A 9 -1.49 -15.12 -1.67
N ALA A 10 -2.83 -15.00 -1.70
CA ALA A 10 -3.53 -14.23 -2.73
C ALA A 10 -3.21 -12.74 -2.65
N ALA A 11 -3.20 -12.15 -1.46
CA ALA A 11 -2.82 -10.74 -1.24
C ALA A 11 -1.38 -10.44 -1.68
N ARG A 12 -0.45 -11.37 -1.48
CA ARG A 12 0.93 -11.24 -1.95
C ARG A 12 1.03 -11.34 -3.47
N ARG A 13 0.27 -12.23 -4.11
CA ARG A 13 0.23 -12.33 -5.58
C ARG A 13 -0.38 -11.07 -6.20
N GLU A 14 -1.37 -10.46 -5.57
CA GLU A 14 -1.93 -9.17 -6.02
C GLU A 14 -0.87 -8.06 -5.96
N LEU A 15 -0.13 -7.95 -4.86
CA LEU A 15 1.00 -7.01 -4.75
C LEU A 15 2.05 -7.24 -5.84
N GLU A 16 2.41 -8.50 -6.11
CA GLU A 16 3.39 -8.84 -7.13
C GLU A 16 2.94 -8.46 -8.54
N ARG A 17 1.66 -8.68 -8.87
CA ARG A 17 1.09 -8.26 -10.15
C ARG A 17 1.10 -6.75 -10.30
N GLU A 18 0.69 -6.01 -9.27
CA GLU A 18 0.71 -4.54 -9.28
C GLU A 18 2.14 -4.02 -9.41
N ARG A 19 3.10 -4.63 -8.72
CA ARG A 19 4.52 -4.29 -8.83
C ARG A 19 5.05 -4.49 -10.26
N THR A 20 4.73 -5.63 -10.86
CA THR A 20 5.13 -5.92 -12.25
C THR A 20 4.55 -4.89 -13.21
N ALA A 21 3.25 -4.63 -13.13
CA ALA A 21 2.59 -3.64 -13.98
C ALA A 21 3.18 -2.23 -13.80
N HIS A 22 3.45 -1.84 -12.55
CA HIS A 22 4.09 -0.56 -12.24
C HIS A 22 5.51 -0.46 -12.82
N THR A 23 6.29 -1.54 -12.70
CA THR A 23 7.65 -1.60 -13.28
C THR A 23 7.60 -1.44 -14.81
N GLU A 24 6.67 -2.13 -15.48
CA GLU A 24 6.48 -2.03 -16.93
C GLU A 24 6.10 -0.60 -17.36
N GLU A 25 5.23 0.06 -16.58
CA GLU A 25 4.85 1.47 -16.81
C GLU A 25 6.06 2.41 -16.67
N LEU A 26 6.85 2.25 -15.60
CA LEU A 26 8.06 3.04 -15.37
C LEU A 26 9.09 2.83 -16.49
N GLU A 27 9.29 1.59 -16.95
CA GLU A 27 10.16 1.29 -18.06
C GLU A 27 9.67 1.91 -19.38
N ALA A 28 8.35 1.87 -19.63
CA ALA A 28 7.75 2.50 -20.81
C ALA A 28 7.99 4.03 -20.79
N ARG A 29 7.73 4.67 -19.65
CA ARG A 29 8.00 6.08 -19.43
C ARG A 29 9.48 6.43 -19.63
N ARG A 30 10.39 5.60 -19.10
CA ARG A 30 11.84 5.80 -19.26
C ARG A 30 12.25 5.70 -20.72
N ARG A 31 11.70 4.73 -21.49
CA ARG A 31 11.96 4.62 -22.94
C ARG A 31 11.49 5.87 -23.69
N GLU A 32 10.35 6.43 -23.34
CA GLU A 32 9.85 7.68 -23.95
C GLU A 32 10.78 8.85 -23.67
N ILE A 33 11.23 9.01 -22.41
CA ILE A 33 12.18 10.05 -22.02
C ILE A 33 13.50 9.89 -22.82
N TYR A 34 14.03 8.68 -22.91
CA TYR A 34 15.28 8.42 -23.67
C TYR A 34 15.16 8.70 -25.17
N THR A 35 13.95 8.61 -25.70
CA THR A 35 13.69 8.95 -27.12
C THR A 35 13.66 10.46 -27.31
N ARG A 36 13.06 11.20 -26.37
CA ARG A 36 13.00 12.67 -26.41
C ARG A 36 14.33 13.33 -26.08
N GLU A 37 15.04 12.76 -25.10
CA GLU A 37 16.27 13.31 -24.53
C GLU A 37 17.39 12.26 -24.49
N PRO A 38 18.08 12.02 -25.62
CA PRO A 38 19.15 11.01 -25.71
C PRO A 38 20.29 11.24 -24.71
N ARG A 39 20.49 12.48 -24.27
CA ARG A 39 21.51 12.84 -23.25
C ARG A 39 21.23 12.16 -21.93
N ILE A 40 19.97 12.08 -21.47
CA ILE A 40 19.58 11.40 -20.23
C ILE A 40 19.93 9.91 -20.29
N ARG A 41 19.72 9.26 -21.45
CA ARG A 41 20.13 7.87 -21.64
C ARG A 41 21.65 7.69 -21.53
N ALA A 42 22.43 8.64 -22.04
CA ALA A 42 23.88 8.60 -21.92
C ALA A 42 24.32 8.74 -20.46
N ILE A 43 23.71 9.66 -19.73
CA ILE A 43 23.95 9.87 -18.29
C ILE A 43 23.64 8.60 -17.49
N ASP A 44 22.49 7.98 -17.69
CA ASP A 44 22.12 6.74 -16.99
C ASP A 44 23.10 5.59 -17.26
N ARG A 45 23.58 5.49 -18.49
CA ARG A 45 24.62 4.52 -18.84
C ARG A 45 25.94 4.83 -18.12
N GLU A 46 26.33 6.08 -18.04
CA GLU A 46 27.57 6.52 -17.38
C GLU A 46 27.45 6.25 -15.86
N LEU A 47 26.33 6.61 -15.23
CA LEU A 47 26.05 6.33 -13.81
C LEU A 47 26.05 4.83 -13.50
N SER A 48 25.49 3.99 -14.38
CA SER A 48 25.47 2.54 -14.19
C SER A 48 26.85 1.88 -14.23
N THR A 49 27.82 2.50 -14.91
CA THR A 49 29.20 1.99 -14.99
C THR A 49 30.11 2.51 -13.88
N THR A 50 29.63 3.41 -13.03
CA THR A 50 30.46 4.06 -12.01
C THR A 50 31.07 3.08 -11.00
N ALA A 51 30.30 2.08 -10.55
CA ALA A 51 30.81 1.07 -9.61
C ALA A 51 32.03 0.34 -10.20
N ALA A 52 31.98 -0.03 -11.48
CA ALA A 52 33.10 -0.64 -12.19
C ALA A 52 34.27 0.33 -12.35
N SER A 53 33.97 1.62 -12.59
CA SER A 53 34.99 2.65 -12.71
C SER A 53 35.73 2.92 -11.40
N VAL A 54 35.00 2.91 -10.28
CA VAL A 54 35.60 3.03 -8.93
C VAL A 54 36.50 1.84 -8.63
N LEU A 55 36.02 0.62 -8.93
CA LEU A 55 36.83 -0.60 -8.71
C LEU A 55 38.11 -0.56 -9.56
N ARG A 56 38.00 -0.17 -10.83
CA ARG A 56 39.16 -0.03 -11.74
C ARG A 56 40.15 1.04 -11.22
N ALA A 57 39.66 2.21 -10.83
CA ALA A 57 40.51 3.26 -10.29
C ALA A 57 41.22 2.80 -9.00
N ALA A 58 40.57 2.02 -8.14
CA ALA A 58 41.19 1.44 -6.96
C ALA A 58 42.31 0.43 -7.29
N MET A 59 42.13 -0.37 -8.36
CA MET A 59 43.14 -1.35 -8.78
C MET A 59 44.34 -0.69 -9.52
N GLU A 60 44.09 0.35 -10.30
CA GLU A 60 45.13 1.03 -11.12
C GLU A 60 46.00 2.02 -10.33
N SER A 61 45.48 2.53 -9.20
CA SER A 61 46.17 3.58 -8.42
C SER A 61 47.42 3.08 -7.69
N GLY A 62 47.60 1.78 -7.52
CA GLY A 62 48.82 1.19 -6.92
C GLY A 62 49.13 1.62 -5.46
N GLY A 63 48.25 2.42 -4.87
CA GLY A 63 48.40 3.05 -3.58
C GLY A 63 47.05 3.55 -3.03
N ASP A 64 46.93 4.87 -2.77
CA ASP A 64 45.69 5.47 -2.25
C ASP A 64 44.71 5.86 -3.39
N PRO A 65 43.55 5.21 -3.53
CA PRO A 65 42.57 5.52 -4.57
C PRO A 65 41.65 6.71 -4.21
N THR A 66 41.85 7.36 -3.06
CA THR A 66 40.90 8.35 -2.51
C THR A 66 40.64 9.50 -3.48
N ALA A 67 41.68 10.11 -4.05
CA ALA A 67 41.52 11.22 -4.97
C ALA A 67 40.79 10.84 -6.29
N ALA A 68 41.00 9.62 -6.80
CA ALA A 68 40.28 9.12 -7.97
C ALA A 68 38.79 8.84 -7.64
N ILE A 69 38.51 8.31 -6.44
CA ILE A 69 37.14 8.06 -5.97
C ILE A 69 36.39 9.37 -5.77
N GLU A 70 37.00 10.38 -5.16
CA GLU A 70 36.41 11.72 -4.96
C GLU A 70 36.07 12.36 -6.33
N LYS A 71 36.96 12.33 -7.29
CA LYS A 71 36.69 12.85 -8.63
C LYS A 71 35.52 12.15 -9.35
N LEU A 72 35.39 10.83 -9.20
CA LEU A 72 34.26 10.07 -9.72
C LEU A 72 32.96 10.42 -9.00
N ARG A 73 33.00 10.59 -7.69
CA ARG A 73 31.87 11.03 -6.89
C ARG A 73 31.36 12.40 -7.32
N ASP A 74 32.24 13.39 -7.45
CA ASP A 74 31.87 14.76 -7.89
C ASP A 74 31.26 14.75 -9.28
N ARG A 75 31.83 13.96 -10.18
CA ARG A 75 31.29 13.78 -11.54
C ARG A 75 29.87 13.15 -11.46
N ASN A 76 29.66 12.14 -10.63
CA ASN A 76 28.35 11.51 -10.49
C ASN A 76 27.31 12.46 -9.89
N LEU A 77 27.67 13.30 -8.94
CA LEU A 77 26.78 14.33 -8.42
C LEU A 77 26.32 15.27 -9.51
N GLY A 78 27.25 15.79 -10.31
CA GLY A 78 26.92 16.65 -11.46
C GLY A 78 26.02 15.95 -12.50
N LEU A 79 26.28 14.67 -12.78
CA LEU A 79 25.44 13.88 -13.68
C LEU A 79 24.03 13.63 -13.10
N GLN A 80 23.91 13.42 -11.80
CA GLN A 80 22.62 13.26 -11.13
C GLN A 80 21.82 14.56 -11.15
N GLU A 81 22.46 15.70 -10.95
CA GLU A 81 21.85 17.03 -11.06
C GLU A 81 21.34 17.28 -12.50
N GLU A 82 22.18 17.00 -13.52
CA GLU A 82 21.80 17.14 -14.93
C GLU A 82 20.64 16.19 -15.31
N ARG A 83 20.63 14.97 -14.77
CA ARG A 83 19.56 13.98 -14.99
C ARG A 83 18.22 14.41 -14.45
N GLY A 84 18.20 15.14 -13.34
CA GLY A 84 17.01 15.48 -12.59
C GLY A 84 16.40 14.27 -11.83
N ASP A 85 15.22 14.48 -11.23
CA ASP A 85 14.53 13.44 -10.44
C ASP A 85 13.76 12.48 -11.36
N LEU A 86 14.45 11.46 -11.84
CA LEU A 86 13.88 10.30 -12.55
C LEU A 86 13.82 9.06 -11.65
N THR A 87 13.72 9.24 -10.36
CA THR A 87 13.69 8.15 -9.40
C THR A 87 12.38 7.36 -9.51
N ASP A 88 12.50 6.06 -9.71
CA ASP A 88 11.38 5.14 -9.67
C ASP A 88 10.88 5.04 -8.23
N LYS A 89 9.66 5.52 -7.97
CA LYS A 89 9.06 5.44 -6.64
C LYS A 89 8.31 4.13 -6.50
N PRO A 90 8.55 3.37 -5.44
CA PRO A 90 7.78 2.15 -5.20
C PRO A 90 6.32 2.47 -4.86
N LEU A 91 5.41 1.53 -5.13
CA LEU A 91 3.99 1.61 -4.75
C LEU A 91 3.82 1.74 -3.23
N CYS A 92 4.68 1.08 -2.48
CA CYS A 92 4.71 1.15 -1.02
C CYS A 92 6.07 1.63 -0.52
N SER A 93 6.17 2.88 -0.07
CA SER A 93 7.40 3.44 0.49
C SER A 93 7.89 2.76 1.77
N LYS A 94 6.99 2.09 2.53
CA LYS A 94 7.33 1.41 3.79
C LYS A 94 8.13 0.13 3.56
N CYS A 95 7.85 -0.62 2.52
CA CYS A 95 8.51 -1.92 2.27
C CYS A 95 9.25 -2.00 0.93
N GLY A 96 9.23 -0.93 0.10
CA GLY A 96 9.82 -0.99 -1.24
C GLY A 96 9.24 -2.12 -2.07
N ASP A 97 7.93 -2.36 -1.97
CA ASP A 97 7.16 -3.38 -2.69
C ASP A 97 7.55 -4.85 -2.39
N THR A 98 8.34 -5.09 -1.35
CA THR A 98 8.70 -6.45 -0.91
C THR A 98 7.55 -7.16 -0.16
N GLY A 99 6.58 -6.40 0.35
CA GLY A 99 5.50 -6.91 1.20
C GLY A 99 5.90 -7.19 2.65
N TYR A 100 7.13 -6.89 3.04
CA TYR A 100 7.65 -7.09 4.39
C TYR A 100 8.21 -5.79 4.97
N ALA A 101 7.92 -5.54 6.24
CA ALA A 101 8.53 -4.48 7.05
C ALA A 101 9.34 -5.18 8.16
N GLY A 102 10.64 -5.35 7.93
CA GLY A 102 11.48 -6.22 8.75
C GLY A 102 11.01 -7.69 8.64
N SER A 103 10.76 -8.35 9.78
CA SER A 103 10.24 -9.73 9.85
C SER A 103 8.71 -9.82 9.75
N ALA A 104 8.01 -8.68 9.78
CA ALA A 104 6.55 -8.62 9.79
C ALA A 104 5.98 -8.39 8.38
N THR A 105 4.74 -8.86 8.17
CA THR A 105 3.97 -8.55 6.95
C THR A 105 3.65 -7.06 6.91
N CYS A 106 3.96 -6.39 5.79
CA CYS A 106 3.72 -4.97 5.62
C CYS A 106 2.22 -4.62 5.59
N GLU A 107 1.89 -3.40 5.98
CA GLU A 107 0.52 -2.88 5.96
C GLU A 107 -0.11 -2.90 4.56
N CYS A 108 0.67 -2.73 3.49
CA CYS A 108 0.18 -2.82 2.12
C CYS A 108 -0.37 -4.22 1.79
N VAL A 109 0.23 -5.29 2.32
CA VAL A 109 -0.28 -6.67 2.16
C VAL A 109 -1.47 -6.92 3.08
N LYS A 110 -1.45 -6.38 4.31
CA LYS A 110 -2.59 -6.49 5.23
C LYS A 110 -3.85 -5.80 4.68
N ALA A 111 -3.69 -4.65 4.03
CA ALA A 111 -4.81 -3.94 3.38
C ALA A 111 -5.43 -4.78 2.25
N ARG A 112 -4.60 -5.40 1.39
CA ARG A 112 -5.07 -6.32 0.34
C ARG A 112 -5.75 -7.56 0.93
N TYR A 113 -5.16 -8.13 1.97
CA TYR A 113 -5.76 -9.24 2.69
C TYR A 113 -7.15 -8.89 3.24
N ALA A 114 -7.30 -7.72 3.89
CA ALA A 114 -8.58 -7.25 4.41
C ALA A 114 -9.62 -7.06 3.28
N LYS A 115 -9.20 -6.53 2.13
CA LYS A 115 -10.05 -6.40 0.93
C LYS A 115 -10.55 -7.76 0.46
N LEU A 116 -9.65 -8.71 0.25
CA LEU A 116 -9.99 -10.08 -0.20
C LEU A 116 -10.87 -10.81 0.81
N LEU A 117 -10.61 -10.64 2.11
CA LEU A 117 -11.45 -11.20 3.16
C LEU A 117 -12.87 -10.62 3.11
N LYS A 118 -12.99 -9.30 2.94
CA LYS A 118 -14.28 -8.63 2.77
C LYS A 118 -15.03 -9.16 1.54
N GLU A 119 -14.35 -9.30 0.41
CA GLU A 119 -14.93 -9.85 -0.83
C GLU A 119 -15.42 -11.29 -0.63
N GLN A 120 -14.62 -12.13 0.03
CA GLN A 120 -15.01 -13.50 0.35
C GLN A 120 -16.24 -13.55 1.28
N LEU A 121 -16.27 -12.71 2.31
CA LEU A 121 -17.43 -12.63 3.22
C LEU A 121 -18.67 -12.11 2.49
N SER A 122 -18.51 -11.13 1.61
CA SER A 122 -19.60 -10.56 0.82
C SER A 122 -20.19 -11.54 -0.20
N SER A 123 -19.41 -12.53 -0.65
CA SER A 123 -19.91 -13.59 -1.54
C SER A 123 -20.81 -14.60 -0.81
N VAL A 124 -20.62 -14.76 0.51
CA VAL A 124 -21.41 -15.67 1.35
C VAL A 124 -22.60 -14.96 2.00
N LEU A 125 -22.40 -13.69 2.36
CA LEU A 125 -23.40 -12.85 3.01
C LEU A 125 -23.59 -11.57 2.20
N PRO A 126 -24.84 -11.14 1.89
CA PRO A 126 -25.09 -9.90 1.14
C PRO A 126 -24.82 -8.66 2.03
N ILE A 127 -23.59 -8.57 2.58
CA ILE A 127 -23.17 -7.52 3.52
C ILE A 127 -22.79 -6.22 2.79
N ALA A 128 -22.44 -6.29 1.50
CA ALA A 128 -21.86 -5.17 0.77
C ALA A 128 -22.72 -3.90 0.79
N ASP A 129 -24.04 -4.06 0.88
CA ASP A 129 -24.99 -2.95 0.89
C ASP A 129 -25.61 -2.66 2.25
N GLN A 130 -25.32 -3.48 3.28
CA GLN A 130 -25.88 -3.32 4.62
C GLN A 130 -24.94 -2.47 5.47
N ASN A 131 -25.36 -1.26 5.76
CA ASN A 131 -24.66 -0.34 6.65
C ASN A 131 -25.65 0.53 7.42
N PHE A 132 -25.20 1.11 8.51
CA PHE A 132 -26.06 1.94 9.37
C PHE A 132 -26.65 3.19 8.66
N SER A 133 -26.07 3.66 7.56
CA SER A 133 -26.60 4.80 6.82
C SER A 133 -27.79 4.45 5.94
N LYS A 134 -27.95 3.17 5.60
CA LYS A 134 -29.08 2.64 4.83
C LYS A 134 -30.20 2.11 5.72
N PHE A 135 -30.04 2.17 7.03
CA PHE A 135 -31.06 1.72 7.96
C PHE A 135 -32.24 2.69 7.94
N ASP A 136 -33.40 2.19 7.48
CA ASP A 136 -34.59 3.01 7.30
C ASP A 136 -35.51 2.93 8.51
N MET A 137 -35.59 4.01 9.25
CA MET A 137 -36.46 4.18 10.42
C MET A 137 -37.93 4.29 10.06
N SER A 138 -38.30 4.55 8.80
CA SER A 138 -39.68 4.73 8.37
C SER A 138 -40.54 3.48 8.53
N PHE A 139 -39.94 2.30 8.57
CA PHE A 139 -40.60 1.02 8.80
C PHE A 139 -41.16 0.86 10.24
N TYR A 140 -40.70 1.68 11.18
CA TYR A 140 -41.08 1.57 12.57
C TYR A 140 -42.13 2.61 12.95
N SER A 141 -43.22 2.15 13.62
CA SER A 141 -44.30 3.02 14.06
C SER A 141 -43.84 4.03 15.11
N THR A 142 -44.32 5.26 15.02
CA THR A 142 -44.13 6.31 16.02
C THR A 142 -45.19 6.26 17.15
N ARG A 143 -46.21 5.36 17.04
CA ARG A 143 -47.24 5.23 18.06
C ARG A 143 -46.69 4.42 19.23
N PRO A 144 -46.77 4.93 20.45
CA PRO A 144 -46.37 4.17 21.64
C PRO A 144 -47.11 2.85 21.76
N ASP A 145 -46.39 1.80 22.20
CA ASP A 145 -47.01 0.55 22.60
C ASP A 145 -47.78 0.74 23.93
N GLY A 146 -49.00 0.23 23.98
CA GLY A 146 -49.88 0.38 25.15
C GLY A 146 -49.36 -0.27 26.44
N ARG A 147 -48.33 -1.11 26.36
CA ARG A 147 -47.73 -1.76 27.53
C ARG A 147 -46.47 -1.04 28.03
N SER A 148 -45.58 -0.65 27.14
CA SER A 148 -44.29 -0.04 27.46
C SER A 148 -44.31 1.46 27.48
N GLY A 149 -45.26 2.11 26.80
CA GLY A 149 -45.33 3.55 26.60
C GLY A 149 -44.27 4.08 25.63
N ILE A 150 -43.42 3.20 25.07
CA ILE A 150 -42.32 3.53 24.13
C ILE A 150 -42.78 3.13 22.73
N SER A 151 -42.53 3.95 21.74
CA SER A 151 -42.82 3.60 20.34
C SER A 151 -41.78 2.61 19.79
N PRO A 152 -42.14 1.74 18.83
CA PRO A 152 -41.20 0.89 18.15
C PRO A 152 -40.04 1.66 17.52
N ARG A 153 -40.28 2.89 17.06
CA ARG A 153 -39.25 3.75 16.50
C ARG A 153 -38.25 4.20 17.57
N GLU A 154 -38.68 4.71 18.70
CA GLU A 154 -37.81 5.10 19.82
C GLU A 154 -36.96 3.93 20.31
N ASN A 155 -37.56 2.73 20.45
CA ASN A 155 -36.81 1.53 20.80
C ASN A 155 -35.75 1.18 19.76
N MET A 156 -36.09 1.30 18.47
CA MET A 156 -35.12 1.00 17.38
C MET A 156 -34.03 2.07 17.24
N GLU A 157 -34.34 3.35 17.52
CA GLU A 157 -33.35 4.41 17.60
C GLU A 157 -32.31 4.16 18.68
N TYR A 158 -32.78 3.74 19.85
CA TYR A 158 -31.89 3.34 20.94
C TYR A 158 -31.02 2.15 20.54
N ASN A 159 -31.60 1.06 20.01
CA ASN A 159 -30.88 -0.13 19.60
C ASN A 159 -29.86 0.19 18.48
N LEU A 160 -30.20 1.04 17.52
CA LEU A 160 -29.29 1.50 16.47
C LEU A 160 -28.12 2.29 17.05
N GLY A 161 -28.39 3.12 18.07
CA GLY A 161 -27.35 3.84 18.80
C GLY A 161 -26.37 2.89 19.48
N GLU A 162 -26.87 1.89 20.21
CA GLU A 162 -26.03 0.87 20.85
C GLU A 162 -25.22 0.06 19.85
N CYS A 163 -25.82 -0.37 18.73
CA CYS A 163 -25.12 -1.07 17.67
C CYS A 163 -23.98 -0.23 17.04
N LYS A 164 -24.22 1.06 16.82
CA LYS A 164 -23.19 1.99 16.31
C LYS A 164 -22.06 2.19 17.31
N ALA A 165 -22.40 2.38 18.59
CA ALA A 165 -21.43 2.55 19.67
C ALA A 165 -20.57 1.28 19.84
N TYR A 166 -21.21 0.11 19.78
CA TYR A 166 -20.50 -1.17 19.81
C TYR A 166 -19.55 -1.33 18.62
N ALA A 167 -20.04 -1.08 17.41
CA ALA A 167 -19.22 -1.21 16.19
C ALA A 167 -18.01 -0.27 16.21
N ALA A 168 -18.17 0.96 16.72
CA ALA A 168 -17.09 1.93 16.85
C ALA A 168 -15.99 1.51 17.83
N LYS A 169 -16.34 0.73 18.84
CA LYS A 169 -15.43 0.25 19.91
C LYS A 169 -15.01 -1.21 19.71
N PHE A 170 -15.49 -1.87 18.64
CA PHE A 170 -15.28 -3.30 18.45
C PHE A 170 -13.80 -3.65 18.36
N GLY A 171 -13.38 -4.64 19.14
CA GLY A 171 -12.01 -5.12 19.21
C GLY A 171 -11.94 -6.61 19.57
N LYS A 172 -10.73 -7.10 19.75
CA LYS A 172 -10.44 -8.52 20.02
C LYS A 172 -11.16 -9.06 21.28
N ASP A 173 -11.31 -8.20 22.30
CA ASP A 173 -11.86 -8.56 23.60
C ASP A 173 -13.29 -8.02 23.80
N SER A 174 -13.94 -7.57 22.72
CA SER A 174 -15.34 -7.12 22.79
C SER A 174 -16.26 -8.27 23.11
N PRO A 175 -17.21 -8.11 24.07
CA PRO A 175 -18.24 -9.10 24.34
C PRO A 175 -19.19 -9.23 23.15
N ASN A 176 -19.97 -10.32 23.10
CA ASN A 176 -21.04 -10.44 22.13
C ASN A 176 -22.14 -9.42 22.43
N LEU A 177 -22.72 -8.84 21.41
CA LEU A 177 -23.87 -7.98 21.46
C LEU A 177 -25.12 -8.89 21.39
N LEU A 178 -25.66 -9.30 22.54
CA LEU A 178 -26.90 -10.11 22.66
C LEU A 178 -27.90 -9.37 23.53
#